data_0ffeba75538cf140b8a23c3302b4d9a1
#
_entry.id   0ffeba75538cf140b8a23c3302b4d9a1
#
_cell.length_a   1.000
_cell.length_b   1.000
_cell.length_c   1.000
_cell.angle_alpha   90.00
_cell.angle_beta   90.00
_cell.angle_gamma   90.00
#
_symmetry.space_group_name_H-M   'P 1'
#
loop_
_entity.id
_entity.type
_entity.pdbx_description
1 polymer ?
#
loop_
_entity_poly.entity_id
_entity_poly.type
_entity_poly.pdbx_seq_one_letter_code
_entity_poly.pdbx_strand_id
1 'polypeptide(L)' 'MQAKVDLSEGEEVDFENEKEEWNIYKLADGSTLKVKLVLVNVVRSRDKYDSLGNPVYGITSQNIVKILNVPKKLKQKP' A
#
# COMPACT_ATOMS: atom_id res chain seq x y z
N MET A 1 9.83 3.85 6.05
CA MET A 1 10.02 2.44 6.39
C MET A 1 9.04 2.03 7.47
N GLN A 2 8.41 0.90 7.29
CA GLN A 2 7.42 0.43 8.26
C GLN A 2 8.10 -0.25 9.43
N ALA A 3 7.59 0.01 10.63
CA ALA A 3 8.01 -0.73 11.79
C ALA A 3 7.38 -2.13 11.75
N LYS A 4 8.16 -3.15 12.10
CA LYS A 4 7.63 -4.50 12.24
C LYS A 4 7.20 -4.70 13.68
N VAL A 5 5.97 -5.17 13.85
CA VAL A 5 5.41 -5.53 15.14
C VAL A 5 5.12 -7.02 15.12
N ASP A 6 5.65 -7.72 16.12
CA ASP A 6 5.38 -9.15 16.25
C ASP A 6 3.92 -9.34 16.60
N LEU A 7 3.22 -10.15 15.81
CA LEU A 7 1.79 -10.41 16.02
C LEU A 7 1.52 -11.06 17.38
N SER A 8 2.48 -11.82 17.93
CA SER A 8 2.32 -12.44 19.24
C SER A 8 2.34 -11.42 20.37
N GLU A 9 2.94 -10.24 20.13
CA GLU A 9 3.06 -9.17 21.12
C GLU A 9 2.20 -7.96 20.83
N GLY A 10 1.39 -8.03 19.78
CA GLY A 10 0.57 -6.92 19.35
C GLY A 10 -0.91 -7.27 19.28
N GLU A 11 -1.71 -6.26 19.05
CA GLU A 11 -3.14 -6.40 18.85
C GLU A 11 -3.52 -5.92 17.46
N GLU A 12 -4.34 -6.69 16.77
CA GLU A 12 -4.92 -6.24 15.52
C GLU A 12 -5.85 -5.08 15.79
N VAL A 13 -5.77 -4.08 14.94
CA VAL A 13 -6.61 -2.89 15.02
C VAL A 13 -7.44 -2.79 13.74
N ASP A 14 -8.76 -2.77 13.90
CA ASP A 14 -9.65 -2.59 12.78
C ASP A 14 -9.52 -1.17 12.23
N PHE A 15 -9.78 -1.02 10.96
CA PHE A 15 -9.72 0.29 10.31
C PHE A 15 -10.81 0.41 9.27
N GLU A 16 -11.13 1.66 8.94
CA GLU A 16 -12.06 2.00 7.86
C GLU A 16 -11.32 2.81 6.81
N ASN A 17 -11.64 2.56 5.55
CA ASN A 17 -11.13 3.39 4.47
C ASN A 17 -11.88 4.72 4.47
N GLU A 18 -11.18 5.79 4.75
CA GLU A 18 -11.74 7.13 4.58
C GLU A 18 -11.47 7.66 3.18
N LYS A 19 -10.30 7.32 2.65
CA LYS A 19 -9.91 7.77 1.33
C LYS A 19 -8.89 6.80 0.76
N GLU A 20 -9.18 6.30 -0.43
CA GLU A 20 -8.30 5.39 -1.12
C GLU A 20 -8.46 5.63 -2.62
N GLU A 21 -7.48 6.27 -3.23
CA GLU A 21 -7.58 6.73 -4.60
C GLU A 21 -6.47 6.14 -5.46
N TRP A 22 -6.76 6.03 -6.76
CA TRP A 22 -5.77 5.66 -7.76
C TRP A 22 -4.87 6.84 -8.05
N ASN A 23 -3.58 6.60 -8.11
CA ASN A 23 -2.61 7.51 -8.70
C ASN A 23 -2.46 7.14 -10.17
N ILE A 24 -2.44 8.13 -11.03
CA ILE A 24 -2.41 7.91 -12.47
C ILE A 24 -1.13 8.52 -13.04
N TYR A 25 -0.40 7.73 -13.81
CA TYR A 25 0.86 8.15 -14.40
C TYR A 25 0.84 7.87 -15.90
N LYS A 26 1.38 8.80 -16.67
CA LYS A 26 1.60 8.60 -18.09
C LYS A 26 3.04 8.19 -18.31
N LEU A 27 3.23 7.03 -18.93
CA LEU A 27 4.57 6.54 -19.20
C LEU A 27 5.10 7.12 -20.52
N ALA A 28 6.42 7.19 -20.62
CA ALA A 28 7.05 7.74 -21.82
C ALA A 28 6.78 6.90 -23.06
N ASP A 29 6.40 5.63 -22.89
CA ASP A 29 6.09 4.74 -24.02
C ASP A 29 4.65 4.92 -24.54
N GLY A 30 3.87 5.79 -23.92
CA GLY A 30 2.48 6.04 -24.33
C GLY A 30 1.44 5.29 -23.54
N SER A 31 1.86 4.41 -22.63
CA SER A 31 0.92 3.69 -21.77
C SER A 31 0.49 4.54 -20.58
N THR A 32 -0.59 4.14 -19.96
CA THR A 32 -1.07 4.76 -18.70
C THR A 32 -0.97 3.74 -17.58
N LEU A 33 -0.38 4.16 -16.47
CA LEU A 33 -0.24 3.33 -15.29
C LEU A 33 -1.12 3.87 -14.18
N LYS A 34 -1.89 2.98 -13.55
CA LYS A 34 -2.64 3.31 -12.35
C LYS A 34 -2.11 2.49 -11.19
N VAL A 35 -1.84 3.15 -10.08
CA VAL A 35 -1.32 2.50 -8.87
C VAL A 35 -2.15 2.95 -7.69
N LYS A 36 -2.50 2.00 -6.85
CA LYS A 36 -3.24 2.27 -5.62
C LYS A 36 -2.63 1.46 -4.49
N LEU A 37 -2.38 2.11 -3.36
CA LEU A 37 -1.96 1.43 -2.15
C LEU A 37 -3.19 1.00 -1.38
N VAL A 38 -3.23 -0.27 -1.00
CA VAL A 38 -4.32 -0.84 -0.20
C VAL A 38 -3.77 -1.28 1.14
N LEU A 39 -4.34 -0.75 2.21
CA LEU A 39 -3.99 -1.18 3.55
C LEU A 39 -4.62 -2.53 3.82
N VAL A 40 -3.82 -3.48 4.30
CA VAL A 40 -4.28 -4.85 4.53
C VAL A 40 -4.47 -5.14 6.01
N ASN A 41 -3.54 -4.69 6.84
CA ASN A 41 -3.54 -5.05 8.24
C ASN A 41 -2.79 -4.02 9.07
N VAL A 42 -3.27 -3.78 10.28
CA VAL A 42 -2.63 -2.89 11.25
C VAL A 42 -2.53 -3.64 12.57
N VAL A 43 -1.33 -3.65 13.16
CA VAL A 43 -1.06 -4.24 14.47
C VAL A 43 -0.46 -3.17 15.35
N ARG A 44 -1.00 -2.99 16.54
CA ARG A 44 -0.47 -2.06 17.52
C ARG A 44 0.33 -2.81 18.57
N SER A 45 1.54 -2.35 18.86
CA SER A 45 2.35 -2.92 19.94
C SER A 45 1.72 -2.62 21.28
N ARG A 46 1.80 -3.57 22.21
CA ARG A 46 1.30 -3.38 23.57
C ARG A 46 2.29 -2.68 24.47
N ASP A 47 3.58 -2.80 24.16
CA ASP A 47 4.64 -2.38 25.07
C ASP A 47 5.69 -1.48 24.44
N LYS A 48 5.60 -1.18 23.17
CA LYS A 48 6.57 -0.34 22.47
C LYS A 48 5.96 1.00 22.12
N TYR A 49 6.74 2.04 22.35
CA TYR A 49 6.30 3.42 22.11
C TYR A 49 7.41 4.18 21.39
N ASP A 50 7.03 5.15 20.60
CA ASP A 50 8.00 6.01 19.93
C ASP A 50 8.44 7.14 20.88
N SER A 51 9.29 8.04 20.38
CA SER A 51 9.85 9.14 21.20
C SER A 51 8.80 10.16 21.62
N LEU A 52 7.63 10.17 20.97
CA LEU A 52 6.53 11.07 21.30
C LEU A 52 5.51 10.42 22.22
N GLY A 53 5.74 9.19 22.63
CA GLY A 53 4.82 8.46 23.47
C GLY A 53 3.68 7.76 22.76
N ASN A 54 3.73 7.69 21.43
CA ASN A 54 2.71 6.99 20.66
C ASN A 54 3.04 5.51 20.56
N PRO A 55 2.02 4.63 20.54
CA PRO A 55 2.29 3.21 20.31
C PRO A 55 2.95 2.98 18.95
N VAL A 56 3.77 1.96 18.86
CA VAL A 56 4.36 1.54 17.60
C VAL A 56 3.34 0.66 16.85
N TYR A 57 3.15 0.93 15.57
CA TYR A 57 2.23 0.18 14.71
C TYR A 57 2.99 -0.58 13.64
N GLY A 58 2.58 -1.80 13.42
CA GLY A 58 3.01 -2.58 12.27
C GLY A 58 1.96 -2.49 11.18
N ILE A 59 2.37 -2.10 10.00
CA ILE A 59 1.46 -1.87 8.87
C ILE A 59 1.78 -2.86 7.76
N THR A 60 0.75 -3.54 7.27
CA THR A 60 0.86 -4.36 6.07
C THR A 60 0.03 -3.71 4.99
N SER A 61 0.64 -3.49 3.84
CA SER A 61 -0.03 -2.89 2.69
C SER A 61 0.44 -3.54 1.40
N GLN A 62 -0.30 -3.35 0.34
CA GLN A 62 0.08 -3.84 -0.98
C GLN A 62 -0.30 -2.80 -2.03
N ASN A 63 0.42 -2.82 -3.15
CA ASN A 63 0.12 -1.97 -4.27
C ASN A 63 -0.68 -2.77 -5.30
N ILE A 64 -1.74 -2.16 -5.81
CA ILE A 64 -2.49 -2.70 -6.94
C ILE A 64 -2.13 -1.86 -8.15
N VAL A 65 -1.74 -2.52 -9.23
CA VAL A 65 -1.24 -1.86 -10.43
C VAL A 65 -2.07 -2.30 -11.62
N LYS A 66 -2.46 -1.34 -12.45
CA LYS A 66 -3.11 -1.59 -13.74
C LYS A 66 -2.40 -0.81 -14.83
N ILE A 67 -2.19 -1.46 -15.96
CA ILE A 67 -1.61 -0.81 -17.14
C ILE A 67 -2.71 -0.68 -18.17
N LEU A 68 -2.93 0.53 -18.66
CA LEU A 68 -3.98 0.85 -19.60
C LEU A 68 -3.42 1.52 -20.84
N ASN A 69 -4.21 1.52 -21.90
CA ASN A 69 -3.91 2.29 -23.12
C ASN A 69 -2.53 2.00 -23.69
N VAL A 70 -2.14 0.73 -23.67
CA VAL A 70 -0.84 0.33 -24.23
C VAL A 70 -0.89 0.52 -25.74
N PRO A 71 0.10 1.23 -26.36
CA PRO A 71 0.14 1.38 -27.81
C PRO A 71 0.24 0.03 -28.51
N LYS A 72 -0.41 -0.08 -29.66
CA LYS A 72 -0.43 -1.33 -30.42
C LYS A 72 0.95 -1.84 -30.76
N LYS A 73 1.88 -0.94 -31.05
CA LYS A 73 3.24 -1.31 -31.42
C LYS A 73 4.00 -2.03 -30.31
N LEU A 74 3.55 -1.86 -29.06
CA LEU A 74 4.17 -2.50 -27.89
C LEU A 74 3.49 -3.82 -27.53
N LYS A 75 2.32 -4.09 -28.09
CA LYS A 75 1.60 -5.32 -27.80
C LYS A 75 2.16 -6.48 -28.61
N GLN A 76 2.28 -7.63 -27.96
CA GLN A 76 2.65 -8.85 -28.63
C GLN A 76 1.49 -9.32 -29.48
N LYS A 77 1.78 -9.71 -30.71
CA LYS A 77 0.73 -10.28 -31.59
C LYS A 77 0.43 -11.71 -31.15
N PRO A 78 -0.86 -12.10 -31.20
CA PRO A 78 -1.25 -13.47 -30.88
C PRO A 78 -0.68 -14.51 -31.85
#